data_62c433f25bfd5ca0dfb3122e53d251ae
#
_entry.id   62c433f25bfd5ca0dfb3122e53d251ae
#
_cell.length_a   1.000
_cell.length_b   1.000
_cell.length_c   1.000
_cell.angle_alpha   90.00
_cell.angle_beta   90.00
_cell.angle_gamma   90.00
#
_symmetry.space_group_name_H-M   'P 1'
#
loop_
_entity.id
_entity.type
_entity.pdbx_description
1 polymer ?
#
loop_
_entity_poly.entity_id
_entity_poly.type
_entity_poly.pdbx_seq_one_letter_code
_entity_poly.pdbx_strand_id
1 'polypeptide(L)'
;MSQPHDFPFDITDVAELLHLRIRRPSPQGLYVDCPICNDKRGKMHINTQTDTWRCNYCDESGGMLALYAKVHSISTSTAYREISDALLNGVNLSDHAVKYPDKPKETPVEAAPAADIAVRNKTYTALLAMLTLSKEHRAHLQTVRGLPDEQIERLGYKTMPPFYMCRSLANRLLQNGHQLDGVPGFYQKDGQWTIASSSFTAGIMIPARTRQGLISGFQIRLDVPLKNEDDPPEKDGAKYICLPATHWITASSLFTMESNPRSMRILTSSWTSRTLMLS
;
A
#
# COMPACT_ATOMS: atom_id res chain seq x y z
N MET A 1 1.20 -33.09 -28.53
CA MET A 1 0.75 -31.88 -29.27
C MET A 1 -0.78 -31.90 -29.23
N SER A 2 -1.35 -31.12 -28.33
CA SER A 2 -2.82 -30.98 -28.23
C SER A 2 -3.26 -30.14 -29.44
N GLN A 3 -4.24 -30.63 -30.18
CA GLN A 3 -4.86 -29.85 -31.26
C GLN A 3 -5.50 -28.59 -30.67
N PRO A 4 -5.40 -27.42 -31.33
CA PRO A 4 -6.13 -26.24 -30.90
C PRO A 4 -7.62 -26.60 -30.97
N HIS A 5 -8.30 -26.55 -29.85
CA HIS A 5 -9.77 -26.61 -29.82
C HIS A 5 -10.24 -25.30 -30.44
N ASP A 6 -10.88 -25.45 -31.63
CA ASP A 6 -11.46 -24.33 -32.37
C ASP A 6 -12.75 -23.89 -31.67
N PHE A 7 -12.60 -23.14 -30.56
CA PHE A 7 -13.73 -22.54 -29.88
C PHE A 7 -14.20 -21.30 -30.67
N PRO A 8 -15.49 -20.99 -30.77
CA PRO A 8 -15.97 -19.77 -31.43
C PRO A 8 -15.72 -18.48 -30.64
N PHE A 9 -14.96 -18.55 -29.56
CA PHE A 9 -14.57 -17.43 -28.67
C PHE A 9 -13.19 -17.67 -28.07
N ASP A 10 -12.56 -16.61 -27.61
CA ASP A 10 -11.25 -16.62 -26.99
C ASP A 10 -11.30 -16.19 -25.50
N ILE A 11 -10.16 -16.13 -24.85
CA ILE A 11 -10.07 -15.74 -23.43
C ILE A 11 -10.42 -14.26 -23.22
N THR A 12 -10.29 -13.42 -24.24
CA THR A 12 -10.65 -12.00 -24.20
C THR A 12 -12.17 -11.86 -24.10
N ASP A 13 -12.89 -12.62 -24.91
CA ASP A 13 -14.36 -12.66 -24.86
C ASP A 13 -14.85 -13.09 -23.48
N VAL A 14 -14.22 -14.12 -22.90
CA VAL A 14 -14.53 -14.58 -21.55
C VAL A 14 -14.20 -13.54 -20.49
N ALA A 15 -13.08 -12.82 -20.64
CA ALA A 15 -12.72 -11.75 -19.72
C ALA A 15 -13.69 -10.56 -19.78
N GLU A 16 -14.18 -10.24 -20.98
CA GLU A 16 -15.22 -9.22 -21.19
C GLU A 16 -16.56 -9.66 -20.62
N LEU A 17 -16.99 -10.90 -20.88
CA LEU A 17 -18.22 -11.46 -20.33
C LEU A 17 -18.24 -11.46 -18.80
N LEU A 18 -17.11 -11.75 -18.18
CA LEU A 18 -16.92 -11.69 -16.74
C LEU A 18 -16.74 -10.27 -16.20
N HIS A 19 -16.68 -9.26 -17.06
CA HIS A 19 -16.38 -7.86 -16.71
C HIS A 19 -15.13 -7.75 -15.83
N LEU A 20 -14.04 -8.47 -16.19
CA LEU A 20 -12.81 -8.44 -15.42
C LEU A 20 -12.20 -7.05 -15.44
N ARG A 21 -11.79 -6.59 -14.27
CA ARG A 21 -11.17 -5.28 -14.14
C ARG A 21 -9.72 -5.30 -14.61
N ILE A 22 -9.46 -4.72 -15.79
CA ILE A 22 -8.13 -4.59 -16.36
C ILE A 22 -7.34 -3.56 -15.57
N ARG A 23 -6.10 -3.89 -15.22
CA ARG A 23 -5.16 -3.01 -14.51
C ARG A 23 -4.10 -2.44 -15.44
N ARG A 24 -3.55 -3.26 -16.32
CA ARG A 24 -2.56 -2.84 -17.30
C ARG A 24 -2.47 -3.84 -18.46
N PRO A 25 -2.11 -3.37 -19.67
CA PRO A 25 -1.77 -4.27 -20.77
C PRO A 25 -0.38 -4.91 -20.56
N SER A 26 -0.12 -6.01 -21.25
CA SER A 26 1.19 -6.61 -21.40
C SER A 26 1.42 -7.03 -22.86
N PRO A 27 2.65 -7.29 -23.30
CA PRO A 27 2.93 -7.73 -24.67
C PRO A 27 2.23 -9.03 -25.09
N GLN A 28 1.84 -9.85 -24.11
CA GLN A 28 1.21 -11.16 -24.33
C GLN A 28 -0.24 -11.21 -23.84
N GLY A 29 -0.82 -10.08 -23.41
CA GLY A 29 -2.20 -10.07 -22.91
C GLY A 29 -2.47 -8.98 -21.89
N LEU A 30 -3.13 -9.32 -20.79
CA LEU A 30 -3.67 -8.36 -19.84
C LEU A 30 -3.38 -8.78 -18.39
N TYR A 31 -3.07 -7.80 -17.54
CA TYR A 31 -3.10 -7.97 -16.09
C TYR A 31 -4.44 -7.49 -15.54
N VAL A 32 -5.12 -8.36 -14.79
CA VAL A 32 -6.46 -8.11 -14.25
C VAL A 32 -6.53 -8.40 -12.76
N ASP A 33 -7.59 -7.90 -12.11
CA ASP A 33 -7.93 -8.32 -10.75
C ASP A 33 -8.37 -9.79 -10.78
N CYS A 34 -7.88 -10.58 -9.81
CA CYS A 34 -8.22 -12.00 -9.77
C CYS A 34 -9.61 -12.21 -9.18
N PRO A 35 -10.57 -12.79 -9.92
CA PRO A 35 -11.91 -13.04 -9.41
C PRO A 35 -11.97 -14.19 -8.40
N ILE A 36 -10.94 -15.05 -8.38
CA ILE A 36 -10.90 -16.25 -7.54
C ILE A 36 -10.42 -15.94 -6.13
N CYS A 37 -9.30 -15.26 -5.98
CA CYS A 37 -8.77 -14.86 -4.68
C CYS A 37 -9.10 -13.41 -4.29
N ASN A 38 -9.85 -12.71 -5.16
CA ASN A 38 -10.23 -11.30 -4.97
C ASN A 38 -9.04 -10.34 -4.81
N ASP A 39 -7.87 -10.70 -5.36
CA ASP A 39 -6.72 -9.79 -5.40
C ASP A 39 -7.00 -8.64 -6.36
N LYS A 40 -6.86 -7.40 -5.87
CA LYS A 40 -7.17 -6.15 -6.61
C LYS A 40 -5.91 -5.43 -7.10
N ARG A 41 -4.76 -6.12 -7.14
CA ARG A 41 -3.46 -5.54 -7.52
C ARG A 41 -3.03 -5.92 -8.93
N GLY A 42 -3.90 -6.59 -9.69
CA GLY A 42 -3.57 -7.05 -11.03
C GLY A 42 -2.47 -8.12 -11.02
N LYS A 43 -2.56 -9.10 -10.10
CA LYS A 43 -1.62 -10.22 -10.04
C LYS A 43 -2.00 -11.40 -10.94
N MET A 44 -3.19 -11.36 -11.52
CA MET A 44 -3.61 -12.34 -12.50
C MET A 44 -3.25 -11.85 -13.91
N HIS A 45 -2.51 -12.67 -14.64
CA HIS A 45 -2.16 -12.44 -16.03
C HIS A 45 -3.03 -13.32 -16.92
N ILE A 46 -3.68 -12.72 -17.90
CA ILE A 46 -4.39 -13.38 -19.00
C ILE A 46 -3.47 -13.32 -20.23
N ASN A 47 -3.12 -14.47 -20.77
CA ASN A 47 -2.34 -14.58 -21.98
C ASN A 47 -3.31 -14.79 -23.16
N THR A 48 -3.43 -13.78 -24.01
CA THR A 48 -4.35 -13.79 -25.17
C THR A 48 -3.80 -14.56 -26.39
N GLN A 49 -2.53 -14.96 -26.34
CA GLN A 49 -1.94 -15.76 -27.43
C GLN A 49 -2.16 -17.28 -27.21
N THR A 50 -2.34 -17.68 -25.97
CA THR A 50 -2.47 -19.10 -25.59
C THR A 50 -3.79 -19.44 -24.92
N ASP A 51 -4.71 -18.48 -24.79
CA ASP A 51 -6.00 -18.59 -24.10
C ASP A 51 -5.91 -19.15 -22.68
N THR A 52 -4.83 -18.74 -21.98
CA THR A 52 -4.57 -19.20 -20.62
C THR A 52 -4.47 -18.03 -19.64
N TRP A 53 -4.66 -18.35 -18.39
CA TRP A 53 -4.48 -17.38 -17.30
C TRP A 53 -3.73 -17.99 -16.12
N ARG A 54 -3.05 -17.14 -15.36
CA ARG A 54 -2.40 -17.49 -14.09
C ARG A 54 -2.45 -16.31 -13.13
N CYS A 55 -2.79 -16.58 -11.88
CA CYS A 55 -2.67 -15.63 -10.79
C CYS A 55 -1.41 -15.88 -9.98
N ASN A 56 -0.51 -14.91 -9.93
CA ASN A 56 0.74 -14.99 -9.15
C ASN A 56 0.53 -14.81 -7.63
N TYR A 57 -0.71 -14.64 -7.18
CA TYR A 57 -1.02 -14.50 -5.75
C TYR A 57 -1.62 -15.77 -5.15
N CYS A 58 -2.58 -16.41 -5.82
CA CYS A 58 -3.18 -17.67 -5.36
C CYS A 58 -2.66 -18.91 -6.10
N ASP A 59 -1.72 -18.74 -7.05
CA ASP A 59 -1.14 -19.77 -7.91
C ASP A 59 -2.14 -20.54 -8.79
N GLU A 60 -3.39 -20.12 -8.80
CA GLU A 60 -4.42 -20.71 -9.66
C GLU A 60 -4.16 -20.35 -11.13
N SER A 61 -4.41 -21.32 -12.00
CA SER A 61 -4.21 -21.18 -13.45
C SER A 61 -5.16 -22.08 -14.24
N GLY A 62 -5.28 -21.82 -15.55
CA GLY A 62 -6.08 -22.62 -16.43
C GLY A 62 -6.29 -22.00 -17.81
N GLY A 63 -7.16 -22.63 -18.60
CA GLY A 63 -7.66 -22.07 -19.85
C GLY A 63 -8.94 -21.24 -19.63
N MET A 64 -9.49 -20.67 -20.71
CA MET A 64 -10.66 -19.79 -20.68
C MET A 64 -11.89 -20.43 -20.04
N LEU A 65 -12.21 -21.68 -20.38
CA LEU A 65 -13.35 -22.39 -19.77
C LEU A 65 -13.17 -22.63 -18.28
N ALA A 66 -11.94 -22.93 -17.84
CA ALA A 66 -11.62 -23.13 -16.43
C ALA A 66 -11.75 -21.81 -15.64
N LEU A 67 -11.47 -20.66 -16.27
CA LEU A 67 -11.66 -19.36 -15.64
C LEU A 67 -13.14 -19.15 -15.30
N TYR A 68 -14.00 -19.27 -16.29
CA TYR A 68 -15.43 -19.08 -16.14
C TYR A 68 -16.03 -20.10 -15.16
N ALA A 69 -15.67 -21.40 -15.32
CA ALA A 69 -16.13 -22.48 -14.46
C ALA A 69 -15.79 -22.25 -12.98
N LYS A 70 -14.57 -21.78 -12.68
CA LYS A 70 -14.14 -21.47 -11.31
C LYS A 70 -14.87 -20.27 -10.72
N VAL A 71 -15.10 -19.22 -11.52
CA VAL A 71 -15.82 -18.01 -11.09
C VAL A 71 -17.25 -18.34 -10.68
N HIS A 72 -17.94 -19.16 -11.48
CA HIS A 72 -19.34 -19.51 -11.26
C HIS A 72 -19.53 -20.82 -10.50
N SER A 73 -18.44 -21.51 -10.11
CA SER A 73 -18.48 -22.82 -9.42
C SER A 73 -19.27 -23.88 -10.18
N ILE A 74 -19.08 -23.95 -11.50
CA ILE A 74 -19.74 -24.89 -12.41
C ILE A 74 -18.73 -25.79 -13.13
N SER A 75 -19.18 -26.78 -13.87
CA SER A 75 -18.34 -27.63 -14.72
C SER A 75 -17.88 -26.88 -15.98
N THR A 76 -16.73 -27.27 -16.54
CA THR A 76 -16.25 -26.71 -17.82
C THR A 76 -17.18 -26.96 -18.98
N SER A 77 -17.93 -28.07 -18.99
CA SER A 77 -18.94 -28.36 -19.99
C SER A 77 -20.15 -27.44 -19.87
N THR A 78 -20.55 -27.09 -18.66
CA THR A 78 -21.59 -26.09 -18.41
C THR A 78 -21.09 -24.69 -18.79
N ALA A 79 -19.85 -24.36 -18.42
CA ALA A 79 -19.22 -23.09 -18.80
C ALA A 79 -19.20 -22.88 -20.32
N TYR A 80 -18.84 -23.90 -21.09
CA TYR A 80 -18.89 -23.83 -22.56
C TYR A 80 -20.27 -23.45 -23.10
N ARG A 81 -21.32 -24.11 -22.58
CA ARG A 81 -22.71 -23.80 -23.04
C ARG A 81 -23.12 -22.38 -22.66
N GLU A 82 -22.90 -21.99 -21.42
CA GLU A 82 -23.27 -20.65 -20.95
C GLU A 82 -22.53 -19.53 -21.69
N ILE A 83 -21.22 -19.69 -21.92
CA ILE A 83 -20.40 -18.72 -22.69
C ILE A 83 -20.92 -18.67 -24.13
N SER A 84 -21.14 -19.82 -24.76
CA SER A 84 -21.66 -19.90 -26.14
C SER A 84 -23.03 -19.25 -26.26
N ASP A 85 -23.95 -19.53 -25.33
CA ASP A 85 -25.27 -18.93 -25.31
C ASP A 85 -25.22 -17.40 -25.10
N ALA A 86 -24.37 -16.94 -24.21
CA ALA A 86 -24.24 -15.53 -23.94
C ALA A 86 -23.64 -14.74 -25.13
N LEU A 87 -22.58 -15.28 -25.76
CA LEU A 87 -21.86 -14.59 -26.83
C LEU A 87 -22.57 -14.72 -28.19
N LEU A 88 -23.17 -15.89 -28.48
CA LEU A 88 -23.78 -16.14 -29.78
C LEU A 88 -25.27 -15.76 -29.82
N ASN A 89 -25.98 -15.87 -28.72
CA ASN A 89 -27.42 -15.63 -28.64
C ASN A 89 -27.79 -14.33 -27.91
N GLY A 90 -26.82 -13.57 -27.42
CA GLY A 90 -27.02 -12.26 -26.78
C GLY A 90 -27.86 -12.32 -25.50
N VAL A 91 -27.81 -13.43 -24.76
CA VAL A 91 -28.58 -13.62 -23.52
C VAL A 91 -27.87 -12.89 -22.38
N ASN A 92 -28.55 -11.91 -21.79
CA ASN A 92 -28.22 -11.16 -20.53
C ASN A 92 -26.76 -11.16 -20.05
N LEU A 93 -25.91 -10.37 -20.71
CA LEU A 93 -24.52 -10.19 -20.36
C LEU A 93 -24.29 -9.78 -18.89
N SER A 94 -25.26 -9.14 -18.24
CA SER A 94 -25.18 -8.69 -16.85
C SER A 94 -25.12 -9.83 -15.81
N ASP A 95 -25.63 -11.01 -16.12
CA ASP A 95 -25.71 -12.12 -15.16
C ASP A 95 -24.40 -12.90 -15.07
N HIS A 96 -23.50 -12.72 -16.05
CA HIS A 96 -22.21 -13.39 -16.13
C HIS A 96 -21.08 -12.59 -15.46
N ALA A 97 -21.33 -11.33 -15.13
CA ALA A 97 -20.32 -10.45 -14.54
C ALA A 97 -19.87 -10.94 -13.16
N VAL A 98 -18.56 -10.90 -12.92
CA VAL A 98 -18.01 -11.16 -11.59
C VAL A 98 -18.56 -10.13 -10.61
N LYS A 99 -19.27 -10.59 -9.60
CA LYS A 99 -19.63 -9.75 -8.45
C LYS A 99 -18.40 -9.61 -7.56
N TYR A 100 -17.53 -8.63 -7.88
CA TYR A 100 -16.52 -8.25 -6.93
C TYR A 100 -17.22 -7.75 -5.68
N PRO A 101 -16.98 -8.34 -4.49
CA PRO A 101 -17.57 -7.80 -3.27
C PRO A 101 -17.18 -6.33 -3.20
N ASP A 102 -18.15 -5.46 -2.99
CA ASP A 102 -17.88 -4.07 -2.65
C ASP A 102 -16.83 -4.08 -1.56
N LYS A 103 -15.82 -3.19 -1.69
CA LYS A 103 -14.92 -2.97 -0.55
C LYS A 103 -15.83 -2.88 0.67
N PRO A 104 -15.62 -3.70 1.72
CA PRO A 104 -16.29 -3.44 2.97
C PRO A 104 -16.14 -1.94 3.18
N LYS A 105 -17.24 -1.19 3.27
CA LYS A 105 -17.18 0.18 3.76
C LYS A 105 -16.40 0.04 5.03
N GLU A 106 -15.14 0.54 5.03
CA GLU A 106 -14.34 0.56 6.23
C GLU A 106 -15.23 1.27 7.24
N THR A 107 -15.90 0.49 8.10
CA THR A 107 -16.50 1.04 9.30
C THR A 107 -15.37 1.79 9.94
N PRO A 108 -15.55 3.08 10.26
CA PRO A 108 -14.51 3.82 10.95
C PRO A 108 -14.15 2.97 12.18
N VAL A 109 -13.02 2.30 12.13
CA VAL A 109 -12.51 1.59 13.31
C VAL A 109 -12.26 2.73 14.28
N GLU A 110 -13.02 2.77 15.38
CA GLU A 110 -12.80 3.74 16.44
C GLU A 110 -11.32 3.71 16.77
N ALA A 111 -10.68 4.83 16.50
CA ALA A 111 -9.25 4.95 16.66
C ALA A 111 -8.92 4.66 18.11
N ALA A 112 -8.18 3.60 18.40
CA ALA A 112 -7.65 3.38 19.73
C ALA A 112 -6.97 4.67 20.21
N PRO A 113 -7.26 5.15 21.43
CA PRO A 113 -6.75 6.44 21.87
C PRO A 113 -5.23 6.45 21.80
N ALA A 114 -4.68 7.48 21.17
CA ALA A 114 -3.23 7.65 21.13
C ALA A 114 -2.72 7.79 22.58
N ALA A 115 -1.55 7.21 22.84
CA ALA A 115 -0.88 7.34 24.15
C ALA A 115 -0.71 8.83 24.52
N ASP A 116 -0.65 9.12 25.81
CA ASP A 116 -0.43 10.47 26.32
C ASP A 116 0.81 11.12 25.67
N ILE A 117 0.77 12.44 25.52
CA ILE A 117 1.86 13.19 24.88
C ILE A 117 3.20 13.01 25.62
N ALA A 118 3.19 12.85 26.93
CA ALA A 118 4.40 12.60 27.72
C ALA A 118 5.01 11.24 27.38
N VAL A 119 4.18 10.20 27.23
CA VAL A 119 4.59 8.85 26.81
C VAL A 119 5.17 8.90 25.41
N ARG A 120 4.45 9.53 24.46
CA ARG A 120 4.93 9.70 23.09
C ARG A 120 6.28 10.42 23.04
N ASN A 121 6.40 11.55 23.72
CA ASN A 121 7.64 12.32 23.77
C ASN A 121 8.81 11.50 24.34
N LYS A 122 8.59 10.76 25.44
CA LYS A 122 9.61 9.90 26.05
C LYS A 122 10.09 8.83 25.07
N THR A 123 9.16 8.12 24.42
CA THR A 123 9.46 7.05 23.45
C THR A 123 10.15 7.60 22.19
N TYR A 124 9.67 8.71 21.65
CA TYR A 124 10.26 9.31 20.46
C TYR A 124 11.64 9.90 20.73
N THR A 125 11.87 10.50 21.89
CA THR A 125 13.19 10.99 22.29
C THR A 125 14.19 9.84 22.37
N ALA A 126 13.80 8.71 22.96
CA ALA A 126 14.63 7.52 23.03
C ALA A 126 14.88 6.91 21.62
N LEU A 127 13.89 6.91 20.73
CA LEU A 127 14.08 6.48 19.36
C LEU A 127 15.09 7.36 18.64
N LEU A 128 14.93 8.68 18.69
CA LEU A 128 15.86 9.63 18.04
C LEU A 128 17.29 9.50 18.54
N ALA A 129 17.49 9.17 19.81
CA ALA A 129 18.82 8.94 20.38
C ALA A 129 19.52 7.70 19.80
N MET A 130 18.77 6.74 19.28
CA MET A 130 19.30 5.53 18.63
C MET A 130 19.54 5.70 17.13
N LEU A 131 19.04 6.79 16.53
CA LEU A 131 19.14 7.04 15.09
C LEU A 131 20.25 8.06 14.77
N THR A 132 20.80 7.94 13.57
CA THR A 132 21.78 8.87 13.01
C THR A 132 21.20 9.61 11.81
N LEU A 133 21.77 10.73 11.47
CA LEU A 133 21.51 11.42 10.20
C LEU A 133 22.61 11.05 9.21
N SER A 134 22.24 10.52 8.03
CA SER A 134 23.21 10.15 7.00
C SER A 134 23.95 11.40 6.46
N LYS A 135 25.11 11.18 5.88
CA LYS A 135 25.91 12.26 5.29
C LYS A 135 25.16 12.95 4.15
N GLU A 136 24.46 12.17 3.35
CA GLU A 136 23.66 12.64 2.21
C GLU A 136 22.50 13.52 2.66
N HIS A 137 21.78 13.09 3.70
CA HIS A 137 20.67 13.86 4.27
C HIS A 137 21.19 15.14 4.95
N ARG A 138 22.31 15.08 5.67
CA ARG A 138 22.93 16.25 6.26
C ARG A 138 23.33 17.27 5.19
N ALA A 139 24.03 16.82 4.14
CA ALA A 139 24.39 17.65 3.01
C ALA A 139 23.17 18.28 2.33
N HIS A 140 22.09 17.50 2.14
CA HIS A 140 20.84 18.02 1.59
C HIS A 140 20.20 19.11 2.47
N LEU A 141 20.19 18.94 3.79
CA LEU A 141 19.66 19.94 4.72
C LEU A 141 20.50 21.23 4.70
N GLN A 142 21.81 21.12 4.58
CA GLN A 142 22.73 22.25 4.50
C GLN A 142 22.63 22.99 3.16
N THR A 143 22.70 22.27 2.03
CA THR A 143 22.82 22.90 0.70
C THR A 143 21.45 23.33 0.14
N VAL A 144 20.42 22.51 0.29
CA VAL A 144 19.09 22.77 -0.30
C VAL A 144 18.19 23.55 0.68
N ARG A 145 18.35 23.34 1.99
CA ARG A 145 17.53 24.00 3.02
C ARG A 145 18.24 25.12 3.74
N GLY A 146 19.55 25.29 3.54
CA GLY A 146 20.34 26.34 4.16
C GLY A 146 20.45 26.22 5.69
N LEU A 147 20.26 25.00 6.24
CA LEU A 147 20.27 24.80 7.68
C LEU A 147 21.70 24.59 8.19
N PRO A 148 22.20 25.39 9.13
CA PRO A 148 23.48 25.14 9.77
C PRO A 148 23.43 23.91 10.69
N ASP A 149 24.57 23.28 10.95
CA ASP A 149 24.65 22.03 11.73
C ASP A 149 24.02 22.15 13.11
N GLU A 150 24.22 23.27 13.81
CA GLU A 150 23.62 23.53 15.12
C GLU A 150 22.08 23.46 15.07
N GLN A 151 21.47 23.98 14.00
CA GLN A 151 20.01 23.90 13.81
C GLN A 151 19.56 22.48 13.48
N ILE A 152 20.29 21.75 12.64
CA ILE A 152 20.00 20.37 12.30
C ILE A 152 19.97 19.52 13.56
N GLU A 153 20.94 19.67 14.42
CA GLU A 153 21.05 18.94 15.71
C GLU A 153 19.95 19.35 16.69
N ARG A 154 19.73 20.65 16.86
CA ARG A 154 18.67 21.19 17.74
C ARG A 154 17.27 20.71 17.30
N LEU A 155 16.99 20.66 16.02
CA LEU A 155 15.73 20.22 15.46
C LEU A 155 15.56 18.69 15.56
N GLY A 156 16.67 17.96 15.68
CA GLY A 156 16.67 16.51 15.89
C GLY A 156 16.35 15.70 14.64
N TYR A 157 16.73 16.20 13.46
CA TYR A 157 16.53 15.47 12.21
C TYR A 157 17.36 14.18 12.18
N LYS A 158 16.76 13.10 11.71
CA LYS A 158 17.41 11.80 11.59
C LYS A 158 17.06 11.17 10.24
N THR A 159 17.84 10.20 9.82
CA THR A 159 17.49 9.35 8.67
C THR A 159 16.48 8.29 9.12
N MET A 160 15.42 8.10 8.34
CA MET A 160 14.45 7.03 8.57
C MET A 160 15.18 5.67 8.55
N PRO A 161 15.04 4.83 9.59
CA PRO A 161 15.70 3.53 9.62
C PRO A 161 15.13 2.61 8.54
N PRO A 162 15.98 1.81 7.87
CA PRO A 162 15.51 0.82 6.92
C PRO A 162 14.65 -0.24 7.62
N PHE A 163 13.70 -0.83 6.90
CA PHE A 163 12.66 -1.71 7.45
C PHE A 163 13.23 -2.90 8.26
N TYR A 164 14.39 -3.45 7.84
CA TYR A 164 15.02 -4.57 8.54
C TYR A 164 15.57 -4.22 9.93
N MET A 165 15.81 -2.93 10.22
CA MET A 165 16.24 -2.45 11.53
C MET A 165 15.07 -2.12 12.47
N CYS A 166 13.89 -1.89 11.94
CA CYS A 166 12.74 -1.36 12.67
C CYS A 166 12.30 -2.25 13.83
N ARG A 167 12.32 -3.58 13.65
CA ARG A 167 11.99 -4.55 14.71
C ARG A 167 13.02 -4.53 15.83
N SER A 168 14.29 -4.48 15.50
CA SER A 168 15.38 -4.41 16.50
C SER A 168 15.30 -3.13 17.33
N LEU A 169 15.03 -2.00 16.69
CA LEU A 169 14.85 -0.71 17.37
C LEU A 169 13.64 -0.72 18.32
N ALA A 170 12.50 -1.25 17.86
CA ALA A 170 11.31 -1.39 18.70
C ALA A 170 11.56 -2.29 19.92
N ASN A 171 12.23 -3.42 19.74
CA ASN A 171 12.58 -4.32 20.83
C ASN A 171 13.54 -3.65 21.85
N ARG A 172 14.51 -2.86 21.39
CA ARG A 172 15.41 -2.11 22.29
C ARG A 172 14.67 -1.05 23.10
N LEU A 173 13.67 -0.38 22.51
CA LEU A 173 12.79 0.55 23.23
C LEU A 173 12.01 -0.18 24.33
N LEU A 174 11.42 -1.34 24.03
CA LEU A 174 10.71 -2.15 25.02
C LEU A 174 11.63 -2.61 26.16
N GLN A 175 12.83 -3.11 25.84
CA GLN A 175 13.84 -3.52 26.82
C GLN A 175 14.25 -2.36 27.74
N ASN A 176 14.24 -1.13 27.23
CA ASN A 176 14.55 0.08 28.00
C ASN A 176 13.30 0.66 28.74
N GLY A 177 12.20 -0.10 28.80
CA GLY A 177 10.99 0.29 29.53
C GLY A 177 10.16 1.38 28.86
N HIS A 178 10.24 1.53 27.52
CA HIS A 178 9.39 2.46 26.78
C HIS A 178 8.11 1.76 26.33
N GLN A 179 6.98 2.45 26.46
CA GLN A 179 5.69 2.01 25.92
C GLN A 179 5.66 2.26 24.42
N LEU A 180 5.19 1.27 23.64
CA LEU A 180 4.96 1.41 22.19
C LEU A 180 3.47 1.39 21.84
N ASP A 181 2.66 0.78 22.70
CA ASP A 181 1.22 0.74 22.51
C ASP A 181 0.61 2.14 22.56
N GLY A 182 -0.25 2.46 21.59
CA GLY A 182 -0.83 3.79 21.44
C GLY A 182 0.15 4.86 20.91
N VAL A 183 1.44 4.55 20.69
CA VAL A 183 2.41 5.51 20.15
C VAL A 183 2.41 5.46 18.62
N PRO A 184 1.98 6.53 17.91
CA PRO A 184 1.93 6.56 16.45
C PRO A 184 3.26 6.18 15.80
N GLY A 185 3.22 5.39 14.73
CA GLY A 185 4.40 4.88 14.04
C GLY A 185 4.92 3.55 14.56
N PHE A 186 4.39 3.03 15.66
CA PHE A 186 4.67 1.67 16.13
C PHE A 186 3.45 0.78 15.99
N TYR A 187 3.64 -0.48 15.63
CA TYR A 187 2.58 -1.47 15.49
C TYR A 187 3.12 -2.89 15.69
N GLN A 188 2.21 -3.83 15.90
CA GLN A 188 2.57 -5.25 15.99
C GLN A 188 2.39 -5.93 14.63
N LYS A 189 3.42 -6.65 14.21
CA LYS A 189 3.39 -7.57 13.07
C LYS A 189 3.81 -8.94 13.56
N ASP A 190 2.94 -9.94 13.38
CA ASP A 190 3.17 -11.31 13.85
C ASP A 190 3.49 -11.39 15.36
N GLY A 191 2.77 -10.59 16.16
CA GLY A 191 2.95 -10.50 17.61
C GLY A 191 4.23 -9.75 18.07
N GLN A 192 4.98 -9.16 17.14
CA GLN A 192 6.21 -8.43 17.44
C GLN A 192 6.08 -6.94 17.07
N TRP A 193 6.56 -6.08 17.96
CA TRP A 193 6.58 -4.64 17.72
C TRP A 193 7.60 -4.26 16.64
N THR A 194 7.21 -3.30 15.80
CA THR A 194 8.07 -2.72 14.76
C THR A 194 7.68 -1.26 14.50
N ILE A 195 8.52 -0.55 13.76
CA ILE A 195 8.24 0.81 13.30
C ILE A 195 7.61 0.73 11.90
N ALA A 196 6.65 1.60 11.63
CA ALA A 196 6.01 1.73 10.33
C ALA A 196 7.01 2.26 9.29
N SER A 197 7.68 1.35 8.60
CA SER A 197 8.66 1.62 7.56
C SER A 197 8.48 0.66 6.41
N SER A 198 8.71 1.13 5.20
CA SER A 198 8.73 0.36 3.97
C SER A 198 9.85 0.86 3.06
N SER A 199 10.10 0.20 1.94
CA SER A 199 11.05 0.68 0.93
C SER A 199 10.70 2.08 0.37
N PHE A 200 9.43 2.48 0.47
CA PHE A 200 8.94 3.78 -0.01
C PHE A 200 9.00 4.89 1.03
N THR A 201 9.38 4.59 2.27
CA THR A 201 9.45 5.58 3.36
C THR A 201 10.87 6.03 3.68
N ALA A 202 11.84 5.71 2.80
CA ALA A 202 13.19 6.23 2.92
C ALA A 202 13.21 7.75 2.87
N GLY A 203 13.96 8.40 3.77
CA GLY A 203 14.00 9.84 3.84
C GLY A 203 14.44 10.40 5.18
N ILE A 204 14.16 11.68 5.38
CA ILE A 204 14.51 12.42 6.59
C ILE A 204 13.32 12.42 7.56
N MET A 205 13.51 11.86 8.75
CA MET A 205 12.58 11.97 9.87
C MET A 205 12.65 13.38 10.48
N ILE A 206 11.50 14.03 10.55
CA ILE A 206 11.29 15.37 11.06
C ILE A 206 10.39 15.28 12.30
N PRO A 207 10.89 15.57 13.51
CA PRO A 207 10.05 15.57 14.71
C PRO A 207 8.99 16.67 14.67
N ALA A 208 7.73 16.30 14.78
CA ALA A 208 6.63 17.24 14.99
C ALA A 208 6.51 17.54 16.49
N ARG A 209 6.58 18.82 16.85
CA ARG A 209 6.59 19.26 18.25
C ARG A 209 5.34 20.06 18.60
N THR A 210 4.89 19.91 19.85
CA THR A 210 3.87 20.79 20.44
C THR A 210 4.46 22.16 20.73
N ARG A 211 3.60 23.12 21.13
CA ARG A 211 4.06 24.44 21.60
C ARG A 211 4.99 24.35 22.81
N GLN A 212 4.86 23.31 23.63
CA GLN A 212 5.73 23.04 24.80
C GLN A 212 7.03 22.32 24.41
N GLY A 213 7.27 22.07 23.12
CA GLY A 213 8.47 21.40 22.59
C GLY A 213 8.44 19.86 22.66
N LEU A 214 7.33 19.26 23.15
CA LEU A 214 7.20 17.81 23.25
C LEU A 214 6.98 17.20 21.85
N ILE A 215 7.62 16.07 21.57
CA ILE A 215 7.49 15.38 20.28
C ILE A 215 6.15 14.64 20.27
N SER A 216 5.27 15.00 19.33
CA SER A 216 3.94 14.43 19.16
C SER A 216 3.85 13.35 18.06
N GLY A 217 4.83 13.33 17.16
CA GLY A 217 4.89 12.42 16.02
C GLY A 217 6.05 12.76 15.09
N PHE A 218 6.05 12.14 13.91
CA PHE A 218 7.05 12.38 12.88
C PHE A 218 6.41 12.64 11.52
N GLN A 219 6.99 13.57 10.80
CA GLN A 219 6.84 13.71 9.36
C GLN A 219 8.10 13.15 8.68
N ILE A 220 7.93 12.45 7.59
CA ILE A 220 9.03 11.93 6.79
C ILE A 220 9.07 12.72 5.48
N ARG A 221 10.20 13.39 5.23
CA ARG A 221 10.50 13.93 3.92
C ARG A 221 11.13 12.80 3.09
N LEU A 222 10.39 12.36 2.10
CA LEU A 222 10.80 11.24 1.26
C LEU A 222 11.97 11.62 0.34
N ASP A 223 12.86 10.68 0.11
CA ASP A 223 13.95 10.82 -0.87
C ASP A 223 13.39 10.80 -2.27
N VAL A 224 12.43 9.91 -2.52
CA VAL A 224 11.68 9.83 -3.77
C VAL A 224 10.22 10.18 -3.50
N PRO A 225 9.67 11.22 -4.15
CA PRO A 225 8.26 11.57 -4.00
C PRO A 225 7.33 10.42 -4.41
N LEU A 226 6.31 10.15 -3.60
CA LEU A 226 5.32 9.13 -3.90
C LEU A 226 4.34 9.65 -4.95
N LYS A 227 4.31 8.99 -6.11
CA LYS A 227 3.35 9.21 -7.18
C LYS A 227 2.35 8.05 -7.22
N ASN A 228 1.07 8.36 -7.47
CA ASN A 228 0.12 7.30 -7.79
C ASN A 228 0.24 6.93 -9.27
N GLU A 229 -0.10 5.70 -9.62
CA GLU A 229 -0.10 5.23 -11.01
C GLU A 229 -1.05 6.05 -11.91
N ASP A 230 -2.13 6.59 -11.32
CA ASP A 230 -3.13 7.41 -12.02
C ASP A 230 -2.80 8.92 -12.02
N ASP A 231 -1.68 9.34 -11.42
CA ASP A 231 -1.30 10.76 -11.41
C ASP A 231 -0.69 11.14 -12.77
N PRO A 232 -1.12 12.27 -13.37
CA PRO A 232 -0.57 12.72 -14.65
C PRO A 232 0.95 12.95 -14.54
N PRO A 233 1.71 12.81 -15.67
CA PRO A 233 3.16 12.92 -15.67
C PRO A 233 3.70 14.22 -15.05
N GLU A 234 2.97 15.32 -15.23
CA GLU A 234 3.36 16.66 -14.77
C GLU A 234 3.11 16.88 -13.27
N LYS A 235 2.35 16.00 -12.63
CA LYS A 235 2.03 16.14 -11.21
C LYS A 235 3.19 15.68 -10.34
N ASP A 236 3.70 16.56 -9.52
CA ASP A 236 4.64 16.23 -8.45
C ASP A 236 4.03 15.23 -7.46
N GLY A 237 4.78 14.18 -7.13
CA GLY A 237 4.39 13.23 -6.10
C GLY A 237 4.40 13.84 -4.70
N ALA A 238 3.81 13.12 -3.73
CA ALA A 238 3.86 13.52 -2.32
C ALA A 238 5.31 13.48 -1.79
N LYS A 239 5.84 14.63 -1.41
CA LYS A 239 7.22 14.79 -0.89
C LYS A 239 7.31 14.51 0.61
N TYR A 240 6.17 14.53 1.32
CA TYR A 240 6.07 14.34 2.77
C TYR A 240 4.95 13.39 3.13
N ILE A 241 5.20 12.55 4.13
CA ILE A 241 4.22 11.68 4.75
C ILE A 241 4.32 11.79 6.28
N CYS A 242 3.23 11.47 6.98
CA CYS A 242 3.27 11.33 8.45
C CYS A 242 3.34 9.85 8.82
N LEU A 243 4.07 9.50 9.89
CA LEU A 243 3.97 8.16 10.44
C LEU A 243 2.54 7.93 10.93
N PRO A 244 1.92 6.81 10.53
CA PRO A 244 0.52 6.55 10.83
C PRO A 244 0.27 6.31 12.31
N ALA A 245 -0.96 6.57 12.76
CA ALA A 245 -1.43 6.17 14.07
C ALA A 245 -1.51 4.63 14.17
N THR A 246 -1.29 4.08 15.36
CA THR A 246 -1.08 2.65 15.63
C THR A 246 -2.20 1.73 15.15
N HIS A 247 -3.45 2.18 15.12
CA HIS A 247 -4.62 1.37 14.76
C HIS A 247 -4.86 1.25 13.24
N TRP A 248 -4.17 2.04 12.41
CA TRP A 248 -4.26 1.97 10.94
C TRP A 248 -3.40 0.87 10.35
N ILE A 249 -2.58 0.22 11.16
CA ILE A 249 -1.60 -0.75 10.70
C ILE A 249 -2.01 -2.14 11.17
N THR A 250 -3.11 -2.65 10.63
CA THR A 250 -3.29 -4.10 10.56
C THR A 250 -2.32 -4.64 9.50
N ALA A 251 -1.88 -5.89 9.62
CA ALA A 251 -0.99 -6.52 8.64
C ALA A 251 -1.49 -6.35 7.19
N SER A 252 -2.83 -6.26 6.99
CA SER A 252 -3.47 -5.96 5.71
C SER A 252 -3.21 -4.54 5.22
N SER A 253 -3.13 -3.54 6.10
CA SER A 253 -2.93 -2.14 5.69
C SER A 253 -1.47 -1.82 5.37
N LEU A 254 -0.50 -2.54 5.95
CA LEU A 254 0.89 -2.43 5.52
C LEU A 254 1.13 -3.05 4.14
N PHE A 255 0.48 -4.15 3.87
CA PHE A 255 0.52 -4.76 2.55
C PHE A 255 -0.12 -3.84 1.49
N THR A 256 -1.15 -3.05 1.90
CA THR A 256 -1.76 -2.00 1.06
C THR A 256 -0.87 -0.75 0.97
N MET A 257 -0.05 -0.44 1.98
CA MET A 257 0.93 0.64 1.92
C MET A 257 2.10 0.31 0.95
N GLU A 258 2.52 -0.96 0.88
CA GLU A 258 3.51 -1.40 -0.12
C GLU A 258 2.96 -1.42 -1.55
N SER A 259 1.63 -1.49 -1.73
CA SER A 259 0.98 -1.62 -3.03
C SER A 259 0.05 -0.47 -3.43
N ASN A 260 -0.32 0.45 -2.52
CA ASN A 260 -1.26 1.51 -2.83
C ASN A 260 -0.98 2.82 -2.07
N PRO A 261 -0.30 3.79 -2.70
CA PRO A 261 -0.03 5.11 -2.12
C PRO A 261 -1.29 5.92 -1.77
N ARG A 262 -2.49 5.51 -2.20
CA ARG A 262 -3.75 6.24 -1.95
C ARG A 262 -4.17 6.27 -0.48
N SER A 263 -3.80 5.27 0.30
CA SER A 263 -4.12 5.24 1.75
C SER A 263 -3.33 6.29 2.55
N MET A 264 -2.24 6.83 2.01
CA MET A 264 -1.45 7.88 2.62
C MET A 264 -2.02 9.30 2.49
N ARG A 265 -2.97 9.54 1.55
CA ARG A 265 -3.49 10.89 1.26
C ARG A 265 -4.41 11.47 2.33
N ILE A 266 -5.04 10.64 3.15
CA ILE A 266 -6.07 11.13 4.10
C ILE A 266 -5.48 11.95 5.26
N LEU A 267 -4.19 11.80 5.55
CA LEU A 267 -3.54 12.48 6.67
C LEU A 267 -2.87 13.82 6.31
N THR A 268 -2.70 14.16 5.03
CA THR A 268 -2.01 15.40 4.64
C THR A 268 -2.91 16.63 4.53
N SER A 269 -4.23 16.44 4.41
CA SER A 269 -5.16 17.56 4.14
C SER A 269 -5.58 18.36 5.38
N SER A 270 -5.38 17.87 6.59
CA SER A 270 -5.84 18.58 7.80
C SER A 270 -4.75 19.40 8.54
N TRP A 271 -3.48 19.33 8.10
CA TRP A 271 -2.36 19.97 8.81
C TRP A 271 -1.71 21.16 8.07
N THR A 272 -2.07 21.42 6.82
CA THR A 272 -1.40 22.47 6.00
C THR A 272 -1.89 23.89 6.25
N SER A 273 -2.87 24.11 7.12
CA SER A 273 -3.47 25.46 7.25
C SER A 273 -3.08 26.28 8.48
N ARG A 274 -2.14 25.85 9.34
CA ARG A 274 -1.88 26.62 10.58
C ARG A 274 -0.43 26.78 11.05
N THR A 275 0.57 26.57 10.23
CA THR A 275 1.95 26.77 10.70
C THR A 275 2.84 27.51 9.70
N LEU A 276 2.34 28.63 9.17
CA LEU A 276 3.18 29.63 8.50
C LEU A 276 2.64 31.02 8.82
N MET A 277 2.90 31.49 10.03
CA MET A 277 3.03 32.90 10.38
C MET A 277 3.76 33.00 11.70
N LEU A 278 5.04 33.16 11.64
CA LEU A 278 5.82 33.93 12.61
C LEU A 278 7.08 34.43 11.87
N SER A 279 6.97 35.70 11.47
CA SER A 279 8.10 36.58 11.23
C SER A 279 9.02 36.70 12.44
#